data_f06b3ef47aa1526df8215bd0f479e579
#
_entry.id   f06b3ef47aa1526df8215bd0f479e579
#
_cell.length_a   1.000
_cell.length_b   1.000
_cell.length_c   1.000
_cell.angle_alpha   90.00
_cell.angle_beta   90.00
_cell.angle_gamma   90.00
#
_symmetry.space_group_name_H-M   'P 1'
#
loop_
_entity.id
_entity.type
_entity.pdbx_description
1 polymer ?
#
loop_
_entity_poly.entity_id
_entity_poly.type
_entity_poly.pdbx_seq_one_letter_code
_entity_poly.pdbx_strand_id
1 'polypeptide(L)'
;MSHRLGLVECVSIALGGMIGGGIFAVLGVVASITGPATWLAFVLAGVVALCAGHSYTALNRLADERGGSVSFVQHFTGNTTVAGMVGWTLLFGYIGSMAMYAFAFGQFALRLGLPETAFGVPLRPLLSVAVVGTFVGLNLLGSRATGVVENLLVGGKVGILLALGMGGIVYATAIEPRPLSFGDGGLLTTGPVVAAAISFVAFQGWQLLFYDQPSIDDPVETIRTAVYVAIPAAVAIYVLVAVTTTNLASDALQRHPHTALASAAEPMLGAVGYASIGVTAVAIAALFSTGSAINATLFSSAHFASGMVSSDLLPDRVADGGEGVSARSLLVLGGITALLTGFGSLDAITSFASLSFIVVFGAMSAIAFRHRDTDPVVGTVALSGVVGTAAFFPLMFSHLYRNEPSTFAVVVALAVGVILAEVLYFERDLLREEIEAFEADLEAALTDD
;
A
#
# COMPACT_ATOMS: atom_id res chain seq x y z
N MET A 1 -2.96 -16.82 29.24
CA MET A 1 -4.10 -16.36 28.43
C MET A 1 -3.53 -15.39 27.41
N SER A 2 -3.50 -15.76 26.13
CA SER A 2 -3.10 -14.84 25.06
C SER A 2 -4.12 -13.67 25.05
N HIS A 3 -3.66 -12.46 25.22
CA HIS A 3 -4.47 -11.26 25.11
C HIS A 3 -4.97 -11.17 23.67
N ARG A 4 -6.28 -11.30 23.44
CA ARG A 4 -6.86 -11.11 22.12
C ARG A 4 -6.93 -9.61 21.80
N LEU A 5 -6.85 -9.29 20.51
CA LEU A 5 -6.90 -7.92 20.02
C LEU A 5 -8.35 -7.39 20.09
N GLY A 6 -8.55 -6.26 20.75
CA GLY A 6 -9.83 -5.56 20.79
C GLY A 6 -9.97 -4.52 19.67
N LEU A 7 -11.03 -3.74 19.71
CA LEU A 7 -11.33 -2.72 18.69
C LEU A 7 -10.24 -1.66 18.55
N VAL A 8 -9.65 -1.21 19.67
CA VAL A 8 -8.63 -0.15 19.65
C VAL A 8 -7.37 -0.64 18.94
N GLU A 9 -6.92 -1.86 19.23
CA GLU A 9 -5.78 -2.48 18.57
C GLU A 9 -6.05 -2.69 17.08
N CYS A 10 -7.24 -3.15 16.71
CA CYS A 10 -7.62 -3.34 15.31
C CYS A 10 -7.68 -2.01 14.54
N VAL A 11 -8.23 -0.94 15.13
CA VAL A 11 -8.21 0.40 14.53
C VAL A 11 -6.77 0.91 14.40
N SER A 12 -5.93 0.68 15.41
CA SER A 12 -4.51 1.05 15.37
C SER A 12 -3.76 0.32 14.26
N ILE A 13 -3.97 -1.00 14.10
CA ILE A 13 -3.35 -1.79 13.02
C ILE A 13 -3.80 -1.27 11.66
N ALA A 14 -5.11 -1.06 11.46
CA ALA A 14 -5.66 -0.55 10.20
C ALA A 14 -5.15 0.86 9.86
N LEU A 15 -5.21 1.80 10.80
CA LEU A 15 -4.65 3.15 10.64
C LEU A 15 -3.14 3.12 10.48
N GLY A 16 -2.49 2.27 11.28
CA GLY A 16 -1.05 2.07 11.24
C GLY A 16 -0.56 1.64 9.85
N GLY A 17 -1.27 0.72 9.22
CA GLY A 17 -1.01 0.25 7.87
C GLY A 17 -1.20 1.34 6.82
N MET A 18 -2.33 2.07 6.85
CA MET A 18 -2.61 3.16 5.90
C MET A 18 -1.66 4.34 6.08
N ILE A 19 -1.54 4.89 7.29
CA ILE A 19 -0.70 6.06 7.59
C ILE A 19 0.79 5.68 7.60
N GLY A 20 1.12 4.40 7.72
CA GLY A 20 2.47 3.88 7.85
C GLY A 20 3.48 4.45 6.88
N GLY A 21 3.17 4.42 5.60
CA GLY A 21 4.01 5.02 4.55
C GLY A 21 3.18 5.79 3.53
N GLY A 22 1.85 5.58 3.50
CA GLY A 22 0.97 6.11 2.46
C GLY A 22 1.13 7.62 2.27
N ILE A 23 0.77 8.40 3.26
CA ILE A 23 0.80 9.88 3.14
C ILE A 23 2.23 10.42 2.98
N PHE A 24 3.21 9.85 3.65
CA PHE A 24 4.60 10.31 3.56
C PHE A 24 5.24 10.05 2.20
N ALA A 25 4.88 8.97 1.52
CA ALA A 25 5.40 8.62 0.21
C ALA A 25 4.60 9.26 -0.92
N VAL A 26 3.26 9.24 -0.82
CA VAL A 26 2.35 9.49 -1.94
C VAL A 26 1.97 10.96 -2.11
N LEU A 27 1.98 11.76 -1.02
CA LEU A 27 1.51 13.14 -1.06
C LEU A 27 2.18 13.97 -2.16
N GLY A 28 3.50 13.88 -2.29
CA GLY A 28 4.26 14.62 -3.29
C GLY A 28 3.90 14.22 -4.72
N VAL A 29 3.73 12.91 -4.95
CA VAL A 29 3.32 12.36 -6.26
C VAL A 29 1.94 12.87 -6.65
N VAL A 30 0.97 12.81 -5.72
CA VAL A 30 -0.40 13.30 -5.96
C VAL A 30 -0.43 14.81 -6.18
N ALA A 31 0.33 15.56 -5.36
CA ALA A 31 0.37 17.02 -5.45
C ALA A 31 1.02 17.52 -6.75
N SER A 32 1.95 16.79 -7.35
CA SER A 32 2.52 17.12 -8.66
C SER A 32 1.49 17.05 -9.79
N ILE A 33 0.45 16.22 -9.65
CA ILE A 33 -0.62 16.06 -10.64
C ILE A 33 -1.76 17.06 -10.43
N THR A 34 -2.11 17.32 -9.17
CA THR A 34 -3.36 18.03 -8.82
C THR A 34 -3.13 19.38 -8.14
N GLY A 35 -1.90 19.70 -7.74
CA GLY A 35 -1.61 20.91 -6.99
C GLY A 35 -2.51 21.06 -5.75
N PRO A 36 -3.17 22.23 -5.55
CA PRO A 36 -4.05 22.44 -4.40
C PRO A 36 -5.29 21.54 -4.34
N ALA A 37 -5.67 20.87 -5.44
CA ALA A 37 -6.78 19.89 -5.47
C ALA A 37 -6.40 18.49 -4.94
N THR A 38 -5.20 18.31 -4.38
CA THR A 38 -4.70 17.05 -3.81
C THR A 38 -5.64 16.43 -2.79
N TRP A 39 -6.30 17.25 -1.97
CA TRP A 39 -7.27 16.77 -0.98
C TRP A 39 -8.42 15.98 -1.62
N LEU A 40 -8.89 16.38 -2.81
CA LEU A 40 -9.99 15.70 -3.50
C LEU A 40 -9.56 14.31 -3.99
N ALA A 41 -8.31 14.15 -4.42
CA ALA A 41 -7.78 12.83 -4.79
C ALA A 41 -7.84 11.85 -3.62
N PHE A 42 -7.45 12.28 -2.42
CA PHE A 42 -7.55 11.42 -1.23
C PHE A 42 -9.01 11.13 -0.81
N VAL A 43 -9.92 12.07 -0.98
CA VAL A 43 -11.36 11.82 -0.75
C VAL A 43 -11.87 10.76 -1.72
N LEU A 44 -11.59 10.90 -3.02
CA LEU A 44 -12.04 9.95 -4.04
C LEU A 44 -11.46 8.55 -3.81
N ALA A 45 -10.16 8.45 -3.55
CA ALA A 45 -9.51 7.18 -3.23
C ALA A 45 -10.10 6.54 -1.97
N GLY A 46 -10.32 7.34 -0.92
CA GLY A 46 -10.92 6.88 0.33
C GLY A 46 -12.35 6.40 0.19
N VAL A 47 -13.17 7.06 -0.64
CA VAL A 47 -14.54 6.60 -0.94
C VAL A 47 -14.51 5.22 -1.61
N VAL A 48 -13.66 5.02 -2.62
CA VAL A 48 -13.52 3.72 -3.29
C VAL A 48 -12.96 2.67 -2.31
N ALA A 49 -11.99 3.04 -1.47
CA ALA A 49 -11.45 2.15 -0.44
C ALA A 49 -12.52 1.76 0.60
N LEU A 50 -13.40 2.68 1.00
CA LEU A 50 -14.49 2.40 1.93
C LEU A 50 -15.53 1.46 1.30
N CYS A 51 -15.83 1.62 0.02
CA CYS A 51 -16.70 0.69 -0.73
C CYS A 51 -16.09 -0.72 -0.80
N ALA A 52 -14.77 -0.81 -1.02
CA ALA A 52 -14.05 -2.07 -0.96
C ALA A 52 -14.06 -2.66 0.46
N GLY A 53 -13.84 -1.84 1.49
CA GLY A 53 -13.92 -2.23 2.90
C GLY A 53 -15.29 -2.79 3.27
N HIS A 54 -16.37 -2.16 2.79
CA HIS A 54 -17.72 -2.71 2.92
C HIS A 54 -17.83 -4.10 2.26
N SER A 55 -17.33 -4.24 1.04
CA SER A 55 -17.37 -5.51 0.31
C SER A 55 -16.63 -6.62 1.06
N TYR A 56 -15.43 -6.34 1.57
CA TYR A 56 -14.66 -7.29 2.39
C TYR A 56 -15.39 -7.69 3.67
N THR A 57 -15.95 -6.71 4.41
CA THR A 57 -16.64 -6.99 5.67
C THR A 57 -17.96 -7.78 5.45
N ALA A 58 -18.66 -7.51 4.34
CA ALA A 58 -19.83 -8.26 3.94
C ALA A 58 -19.48 -9.70 3.53
N LEU A 59 -18.45 -9.89 2.71
CA LEU A 59 -17.98 -11.23 2.32
C LEU A 59 -17.47 -12.03 3.52
N ASN A 60 -16.76 -11.39 4.45
CA ASN A 60 -16.31 -12.03 5.69
C ASN A 60 -17.45 -12.56 6.54
N ARG A 61 -18.56 -11.83 6.58
CA ARG A 61 -19.75 -12.25 7.31
C ARG A 61 -20.53 -13.36 6.60
N LEU A 62 -20.48 -13.41 5.26
CA LEU A 62 -21.16 -14.43 4.46
C LEU A 62 -20.38 -15.74 4.38
N ALA A 63 -19.03 -15.67 4.39
CA ALA A 63 -18.18 -16.85 4.20
C ALA A 63 -18.24 -17.81 5.38
N ASP A 64 -18.58 -17.33 6.59
CA ASP A 64 -18.51 -18.08 7.85
C ASP A 64 -17.16 -18.81 8.06
N GLU A 65 -16.16 -18.43 7.27
CA GLU A 65 -14.83 -18.99 7.24
C GLU A 65 -13.80 -17.88 7.50
N ARG A 66 -12.73 -18.26 8.19
CA ARG A 66 -11.61 -17.34 8.48
C ARG A 66 -10.74 -17.20 7.24
N GLY A 67 -10.55 -15.98 6.78
CA GLY A 67 -9.65 -15.74 5.65
C GLY A 67 -9.77 -14.32 5.10
N GLY A 68 -8.96 -14.04 4.10
CA GLY A 68 -8.94 -12.78 3.36
C GLY A 68 -9.27 -12.99 1.89
N SER A 69 -8.71 -12.14 1.03
CA SER A 69 -9.03 -12.10 -0.40
C SER A 69 -8.99 -13.45 -1.12
N VAL A 70 -7.96 -14.25 -0.87
CA VAL A 70 -7.78 -15.57 -1.52
C VAL A 70 -8.89 -16.53 -1.11
N SER A 71 -9.15 -16.64 0.21
CA SER A 71 -10.21 -17.51 0.75
C SER A 71 -11.59 -17.07 0.26
N PHE A 72 -11.86 -15.76 0.19
CA PHE A 72 -13.13 -15.26 -0.34
C PHE A 72 -13.30 -15.60 -1.82
N VAL A 73 -12.25 -15.39 -2.64
CA VAL A 73 -12.33 -15.78 -4.07
C VAL A 73 -12.60 -17.28 -4.19
N GLN A 74 -11.86 -18.12 -3.48
CA GLN A 74 -12.03 -19.56 -3.52
C GLN A 74 -13.44 -19.98 -3.07
N HIS A 75 -13.92 -19.44 -1.95
CA HIS A 75 -15.23 -19.77 -1.39
C HIS A 75 -16.38 -19.39 -2.34
N PHE A 76 -16.38 -18.16 -2.86
CA PHE A 76 -17.49 -17.62 -3.65
C PHE A 76 -17.44 -17.97 -5.14
N THR A 77 -16.27 -18.34 -5.68
CA THR A 77 -16.14 -18.68 -7.11
C THR A 77 -15.89 -20.15 -7.37
N GLY A 78 -15.42 -20.90 -6.34
CA GLY A 78 -15.00 -22.29 -6.49
C GLY A 78 -13.76 -22.47 -7.37
N ASN A 79 -13.07 -21.39 -7.75
CA ASN A 79 -11.95 -21.43 -8.68
C ASN A 79 -10.61 -21.14 -8.00
N THR A 80 -9.82 -22.18 -7.77
CA THR A 80 -8.53 -22.12 -7.08
C THR A 80 -7.49 -21.31 -7.88
N THR A 81 -7.51 -21.40 -9.22
CA THR A 81 -6.59 -20.62 -10.07
C THR A 81 -6.84 -19.12 -9.93
N VAL A 82 -8.11 -18.69 -10.01
CA VAL A 82 -8.45 -17.26 -9.81
C VAL A 82 -8.10 -16.80 -8.41
N ALA A 83 -8.33 -17.63 -7.39
CA ALA A 83 -7.93 -17.33 -6.02
C ALA A 83 -6.40 -17.16 -5.90
N GLY A 84 -5.64 -18.03 -6.55
CA GLY A 84 -4.19 -17.94 -6.63
C GLY A 84 -3.73 -16.66 -7.33
N MET A 85 -4.28 -16.32 -8.49
CA MET A 85 -3.96 -15.08 -9.23
C MET A 85 -4.21 -13.83 -8.36
N VAL A 86 -5.32 -13.77 -7.62
CA VAL A 86 -5.59 -12.69 -6.67
C VAL A 86 -4.55 -12.65 -5.56
N GLY A 87 -4.13 -13.81 -5.06
CA GLY A 87 -3.09 -13.94 -4.05
C GLY A 87 -1.73 -13.43 -4.53
N TRP A 88 -1.30 -13.81 -5.73
CA TRP A 88 -0.07 -13.32 -6.35
C TRP A 88 -0.12 -11.80 -6.54
N THR A 89 -1.20 -11.28 -7.14
CA THR A 89 -1.39 -9.83 -7.33
C THR A 89 -1.29 -9.08 -6.00
N LEU A 90 -1.89 -9.62 -4.94
CA LEU A 90 -1.84 -9.03 -3.61
C LEU A 90 -0.43 -9.07 -3.00
N LEU A 91 0.29 -10.18 -3.18
CA LEU A 91 1.66 -10.33 -2.70
C LEU A 91 2.60 -9.31 -3.36
N PHE A 92 2.48 -9.12 -4.67
CA PHE A 92 3.22 -8.08 -5.38
C PHE A 92 2.77 -6.66 -5.01
N GLY A 93 1.52 -6.45 -4.68
CA GLY A 93 1.03 -5.22 -4.08
C GLY A 93 1.71 -4.89 -2.75
N TYR A 94 1.91 -5.89 -1.88
CA TYR A 94 2.66 -5.73 -0.63
C TYR A 94 4.15 -5.44 -0.87
N ILE A 95 4.79 -6.13 -1.81
CA ILE A 95 6.18 -5.85 -2.20
C ILE A 95 6.31 -4.41 -2.71
N GLY A 96 5.40 -3.96 -3.57
CA GLY A 96 5.36 -2.58 -4.05
C GLY A 96 5.17 -1.57 -2.94
N SER A 97 4.27 -1.85 -1.99
CA SER A 97 4.05 -0.99 -0.81
C SER A 97 5.30 -0.87 0.06
N MET A 98 5.93 -2.00 0.38
CA MET A 98 7.19 -2.00 1.14
C MET A 98 8.30 -1.23 0.42
N ALA A 99 8.42 -1.39 -0.91
CA ALA A 99 9.39 -0.66 -1.72
C ALA A 99 9.13 0.85 -1.70
N MET A 100 7.86 1.27 -1.78
CA MET A 100 7.43 2.66 -1.64
C MET A 100 7.80 3.23 -0.27
N TYR A 101 7.53 2.48 0.81
CA TYR A 101 7.89 2.89 2.18
C TYR A 101 9.39 3.01 2.37
N ALA A 102 10.17 2.06 1.86
CA ALA A 102 11.61 2.09 1.93
C ALA A 102 12.22 3.24 1.10
N PHE A 103 11.62 3.55 -0.06
CA PHE A 103 12.00 4.72 -0.84
C PHE A 103 11.78 6.01 -0.06
N ALA A 104 10.59 6.19 0.53
CA ALA A 104 10.27 7.34 1.37
C ALA A 104 11.19 7.43 2.60
N PHE A 105 11.47 6.30 3.27
CA PHE A 105 12.43 6.24 4.36
C PHE A 105 13.78 6.85 3.95
N GLY A 106 14.35 6.40 2.83
CA GLY A 106 15.61 6.93 2.31
C GLY A 106 15.57 8.44 2.02
N GLN A 107 14.47 8.94 1.46
CA GLN A 107 14.26 10.37 1.19
C GLN A 107 14.19 11.20 2.48
N PHE A 108 13.42 10.77 3.47
CA PHE A 108 13.31 11.47 4.75
C PHE A 108 14.59 11.38 5.59
N ALA A 109 15.36 10.29 5.48
CA ALA A 109 16.64 10.16 6.15
C ALA A 109 17.66 11.22 5.66
N LEU A 110 17.66 11.54 4.35
CA LEU A 110 18.51 12.61 3.82
C LEU A 110 18.13 14.00 4.39
N ARG A 111 16.86 14.20 4.79
CA ARG A 111 16.43 15.46 5.45
C ARG A 111 17.02 15.67 6.84
N LEU A 112 17.60 14.65 7.45
CA LEU A 112 18.32 14.77 8.73
C LEU A 112 19.76 15.28 8.61
N GLY A 113 20.12 15.84 7.45
CA GLY A 113 21.44 16.42 7.22
C GLY A 113 22.48 15.44 6.65
N LEU A 114 22.05 14.28 6.20
CA LEU A 114 22.93 13.34 5.47
C LEU A 114 23.22 13.88 4.06
N PRO A 115 24.42 13.63 3.52
CA PRO A 115 24.76 14.03 2.15
C PRO A 115 23.94 13.23 1.12
N GLU A 116 23.63 13.82 -0.02
CA GLU A 116 22.92 13.14 -1.11
C GLU A 116 23.74 12.00 -1.73
N THR A 117 25.06 12.12 -1.71
CA THR A 117 25.99 11.13 -2.23
C THR A 117 27.09 10.83 -1.20
N ALA A 118 27.50 9.56 -1.12
CA ALA A 118 28.64 9.09 -0.35
C ALA A 118 29.56 8.28 -1.28
N PHE A 119 30.84 8.62 -1.33
CA PHE A 119 31.84 7.98 -2.21
C PHE A 119 31.43 7.95 -3.70
N GLY A 120 30.70 8.98 -4.16
CA GLY A 120 30.21 9.08 -5.55
C GLY A 120 28.94 8.26 -5.85
N VAL A 121 28.35 7.60 -4.86
CA VAL A 121 27.12 6.81 -4.99
C VAL A 121 25.95 7.55 -4.33
N PRO A 122 24.73 7.61 -4.95
CA PRO A 122 23.54 8.15 -4.31
C PRO A 122 23.23 7.43 -3.00
N LEU A 123 23.05 8.18 -1.91
CA LEU A 123 22.88 7.60 -0.58
C LEU A 123 21.43 7.11 -0.35
N ARG A 124 20.43 7.74 -1.00
CA ARG A 124 19.03 7.34 -0.86
C ARG A 124 18.78 5.84 -1.12
N PRO A 125 19.22 5.24 -2.27
CA PRO A 125 19.02 3.81 -2.52
C PRO A 125 19.68 2.92 -1.46
N LEU A 126 20.86 3.30 -0.99
CA LEU A 126 21.58 2.55 0.04
C LEU A 126 20.80 2.53 1.37
N LEU A 127 20.27 3.69 1.80
CA LEU A 127 19.45 3.82 3.00
C LEU A 127 18.14 3.02 2.87
N SER A 128 17.52 3.05 1.69
CA SER A 128 16.29 2.31 1.41
C SER A 128 16.51 0.79 1.45
N VAL A 129 17.58 0.30 0.85
CA VAL A 129 17.95 -1.13 0.90
C VAL A 129 18.34 -1.54 2.32
N ALA A 130 19.11 -0.69 3.02
CA ALA A 130 19.55 -0.96 4.38
C ALA A 130 18.36 -1.11 5.37
N VAL A 131 17.34 -0.26 5.28
CA VAL A 131 16.16 -0.38 6.15
C VAL A 131 15.37 -1.66 5.88
N VAL A 132 15.23 -2.07 4.62
CA VAL A 132 14.61 -3.36 4.28
C VAL A 132 15.42 -4.52 4.88
N GLY A 133 16.73 -4.52 4.68
CA GLY A 133 17.64 -5.53 5.26
C GLY A 133 17.59 -5.58 6.78
N THR A 134 17.49 -4.42 7.43
CA THR A 134 17.34 -4.32 8.89
C THR A 134 16.06 -5.02 9.37
N PHE A 135 14.90 -4.76 8.73
CA PHE A 135 13.65 -5.40 9.14
C PHE A 135 13.58 -6.87 8.75
N VAL A 136 14.19 -7.29 7.64
CA VAL A 136 14.38 -8.73 7.35
C VAL A 136 15.18 -9.38 8.47
N GLY A 137 16.31 -8.81 8.86
CA GLY A 137 17.15 -9.32 9.94
C GLY A 137 16.43 -9.39 11.29
N LEU A 138 15.68 -8.33 11.66
CA LEU A 138 14.90 -8.30 12.90
C LEU A 138 13.81 -9.39 12.91
N ASN A 139 13.11 -9.60 11.80
CA ASN A 139 12.09 -10.65 11.71
C ASN A 139 12.70 -12.06 11.75
N LEU A 140 13.88 -12.27 11.14
CA LEU A 140 14.61 -13.54 11.23
C LEU A 140 15.06 -13.85 12.67
N LEU A 141 15.36 -12.83 13.48
CA LEU A 141 15.68 -12.98 14.89
C LEU A 141 14.43 -13.20 15.77
N GLY A 142 13.23 -13.17 15.20
CA GLY A 142 11.97 -13.40 15.93
C GLY A 142 11.55 -12.24 16.81
N SER A 143 12.10 -11.05 16.62
CA SER A 143 11.72 -9.86 17.39
C SER A 143 10.35 -9.34 16.94
N ARG A 144 9.32 -9.57 17.76
CA ARG A 144 7.99 -8.97 17.58
C ARG A 144 7.93 -7.67 18.37
N ALA A 145 7.52 -6.57 17.72
CA ALA A 145 7.08 -5.40 18.46
C ALA A 145 5.87 -5.81 19.31
N THR A 146 5.88 -5.48 20.60
CA THR A 146 4.71 -5.69 21.45
C THR A 146 3.59 -4.76 20.99
N GLY A 147 2.32 -5.18 21.06
CA GLY A 147 1.16 -4.36 20.64
C GLY A 147 1.13 -2.97 21.29
N VAL A 148 1.69 -2.84 22.52
CA VAL A 148 1.82 -1.55 23.19
C VAL A 148 2.78 -0.60 22.44
N VAL A 149 3.91 -1.11 21.97
CA VAL A 149 4.88 -0.30 21.20
C VAL A 149 4.26 0.12 19.86
N GLU A 150 3.55 -0.77 19.20
CA GLU A 150 2.85 -0.46 17.94
C GLU A 150 1.77 0.61 18.14
N ASN A 151 0.93 0.51 19.17
CA ASN A 151 -0.07 1.52 19.50
C ASN A 151 0.56 2.88 19.82
N LEU A 152 1.68 2.92 20.52
CA LEU A 152 2.40 4.17 20.81
C LEU A 152 2.99 4.79 19.54
N LEU A 153 3.55 3.98 18.64
CA LEU A 153 4.08 4.45 17.37
C LEU A 153 2.95 4.98 16.46
N VAL A 154 1.81 4.28 16.41
CA VAL A 154 0.64 4.72 15.65
C VAL A 154 0.06 6.00 16.24
N GLY A 155 -0.13 6.07 17.56
CA GLY A 155 -0.60 7.28 18.23
C GLY A 155 0.33 8.47 18.03
N GLY A 156 1.64 8.26 18.09
CA GLY A 156 2.64 9.30 17.87
C GLY A 156 2.61 9.87 16.45
N LYS A 157 2.61 9.01 15.42
CA LYS A 157 2.55 9.45 14.01
C LYS A 157 1.23 10.15 13.67
N VAL A 158 0.10 9.63 14.15
CA VAL A 158 -1.21 10.27 13.98
C VAL A 158 -1.22 11.63 14.67
N GLY A 159 -0.72 11.72 15.90
CA GLY A 159 -0.63 12.97 16.65
C GLY A 159 0.21 14.03 15.92
N ILE A 160 1.36 13.65 15.36
CA ILE A 160 2.22 14.57 14.60
C ILE A 160 1.53 15.05 13.31
N LEU A 161 0.86 14.17 12.58
CA LEU A 161 0.13 14.56 11.36
C LEU A 161 -1.08 15.45 11.67
N LEU A 162 -1.82 15.17 12.73
CA LEU A 162 -2.89 16.04 13.20
C LEU A 162 -2.37 17.40 13.67
N ALA A 163 -1.27 17.43 14.41
CA ALA A 163 -0.62 18.68 14.85
C ALA A 163 -0.13 19.49 13.65
N LEU A 164 0.48 18.85 12.64
CA LEU A 164 0.90 19.49 11.40
C LEU A 164 -0.30 20.02 10.62
N GLY A 165 -1.32 19.20 10.41
CA GLY A 165 -2.48 19.57 9.60
C GLY A 165 -3.32 20.66 10.26
N MET A 166 -3.74 20.46 11.51
CA MET A 166 -4.54 21.48 12.25
C MET A 166 -3.72 22.73 12.54
N GLY A 167 -2.47 22.56 12.99
CA GLY A 167 -1.56 23.68 13.24
C GLY A 167 -1.31 24.51 11.99
N GLY A 168 -1.16 23.87 10.82
CA GLY A 168 -1.00 24.56 9.54
C GLY A 168 -2.22 25.39 9.14
N ILE A 169 -3.42 24.86 9.35
CA ILE A 169 -4.66 25.64 9.10
C ILE A 169 -4.77 26.81 10.07
N VAL A 170 -4.52 26.60 11.36
CA VAL A 170 -4.52 27.69 12.35
C VAL A 170 -3.48 28.75 12.00
N TYR A 171 -2.28 28.32 11.60
CA TYR A 171 -1.23 29.24 11.16
C TYR A 171 -1.68 30.09 9.99
N ALA A 172 -2.23 29.46 8.93
CA ALA A 172 -2.66 30.15 7.71
C ALA A 172 -3.90 31.03 7.89
N THR A 173 -4.71 30.80 8.92
CA THR A 173 -5.97 31.55 9.12
C THR A 173 -5.90 32.57 10.26
N ALA A 174 -5.13 32.29 11.32
CA ALA A 174 -5.12 33.11 12.53
C ALA A 174 -3.78 33.78 12.83
N ILE A 175 -2.63 33.16 12.49
CA ILE A 175 -1.30 33.69 12.84
C ILE A 175 -0.76 34.53 11.68
N GLU A 176 -0.75 33.99 10.48
CA GLU A 176 -0.34 34.68 9.25
C GLU A 176 -1.44 34.50 8.18
N PRO A 177 -2.51 35.29 8.26
CA PRO A 177 -3.68 35.11 7.41
C PRO A 177 -3.34 35.20 5.92
N ARG A 178 -3.63 34.10 5.21
CA ARG A 178 -3.47 33.96 3.76
C ARG A 178 -4.65 33.22 3.17
N PRO A 179 -5.04 33.49 1.92
CA PRO A 179 -6.10 32.72 1.27
C PRO A 179 -5.63 31.26 1.08
N LEU A 180 -6.42 30.32 1.55
CA LEU A 180 -6.20 28.91 1.27
C LEU A 180 -6.72 28.56 -0.11
N SER A 181 -5.89 27.93 -0.93
CA SER A 181 -6.27 27.41 -2.24
C SER A 181 -6.72 25.95 -2.10
N PHE A 182 -7.87 25.64 -2.70
CA PHE A 182 -8.42 24.28 -2.78
C PHE A 182 -8.44 23.75 -4.22
N GLY A 183 -7.85 24.48 -5.18
CA GLY A 183 -7.72 24.05 -6.56
C GLY A 183 -8.95 24.26 -7.42
N ASP A 184 -9.68 25.36 -7.24
CA ASP A 184 -10.98 25.67 -7.85
C ASP A 184 -11.04 25.44 -9.37
N GLY A 185 -9.96 25.71 -10.11
CA GLY A 185 -9.86 25.46 -11.56
C GLY A 185 -9.58 24.01 -11.95
N GLY A 186 -9.21 23.16 -11.01
CA GLY A 186 -8.79 21.76 -11.25
C GLY A 186 -9.76 20.69 -10.76
N LEU A 187 -10.78 21.04 -9.97
CA LEU A 187 -11.65 20.06 -9.29
C LEU A 187 -12.47 19.18 -10.25
N LEU A 188 -12.89 19.73 -11.40
CA LEU A 188 -13.71 19.02 -12.39
C LEU A 188 -12.88 18.42 -13.54
N THR A 189 -11.56 18.43 -13.42
CA THR A 189 -10.67 17.79 -14.40
C THR A 189 -10.50 16.29 -14.09
N THR A 190 -9.85 15.56 -14.98
CA THR A 190 -9.48 14.15 -14.74
C THR A 190 -8.33 14.00 -13.74
N GLY A 191 -7.60 15.08 -13.44
CA GLY A 191 -6.44 15.09 -12.54
C GLY A 191 -6.72 14.46 -11.17
N PRO A 192 -7.74 14.91 -10.41
CA PRO A 192 -8.05 14.33 -9.09
C PRO A 192 -8.39 12.84 -9.14
N VAL A 193 -9.05 12.35 -10.19
CA VAL A 193 -9.40 10.93 -10.33
C VAL A 193 -8.16 10.09 -10.66
N VAL A 194 -7.29 10.59 -11.54
CA VAL A 194 -6.00 9.94 -11.86
C VAL A 194 -5.11 9.89 -10.62
N ALA A 195 -5.00 11.01 -9.92
CA ALA A 195 -4.22 11.09 -8.69
C ALA A 195 -4.79 10.20 -7.58
N ALA A 196 -6.13 10.06 -7.50
CA ALA A 196 -6.79 9.10 -6.62
C ALA A 196 -6.39 7.64 -6.96
N ALA A 197 -6.36 7.30 -8.24
CA ALA A 197 -5.92 5.98 -8.68
C ALA A 197 -4.45 5.70 -8.32
N ILE A 198 -3.54 6.65 -8.56
CA ILE A 198 -2.12 6.53 -8.23
C ILE A 198 -1.91 6.46 -6.70
N SER A 199 -2.69 7.20 -5.92
CA SER A 199 -2.61 7.21 -4.46
C SER A 199 -3.33 6.05 -3.77
N PHE A 200 -3.98 5.17 -4.50
CA PHE A 200 -4.85 4.14 -3.91
C PHE A 200 -4.13 3.21 -2.96
N VAL A 201 -2.84 2.94 -3.21
CA VAL A 201 -1.96 2.20 -2.29
C VAL A 201 -1.88 2.81 -0.89
N ALA A 202 -2.13 4.10 -0.72
CA ALA A 202 -2.13 4.75 0.59
C ALA A 202 -3.33 4.33 1.47
N PHE A 203 -4.33 3.68 0.90
CA PHE A 203 -5.49 3.14 1.59
C PHE A 203 -5.42 1.62 1.81
N GLN A 204 -4.27 0.98 1.57
CA GLN A 204 -4.03 -0.41 1.95
C GLN A 204 -3.57 -0.51 3.43
N GLY A 205 -3.78 -1.67 4.06
CA GLY A 205 -3.36 -1.96 5.43
C GLY A 205 -4.49 -2.49 6.30
N TRP A 206 -5.70 -1.95 6.20
CA TRP A 206 -6.87 -2.43 6.93
C TRP A 206 -7.25 -3.88 6.58
N GLN A 207 -6.99 -4.32 5.35
CA GLN A 207 -7.28 -5.70 4.92
C GLN A 207 -6.40 -6.74 5.63
N LEU A 208 -5.30 -6.34 6.25
CA LEU A 208 -4.44 -7.25 7.02
C LEU A 208 -5.18 -7.86 8.22
N LEU A 209 -6.19 -7.18 8.77
CA LEU A 209 -7.02 -7.69 9.86
C LEU A 209 -7.73 -9.00 9.51
N PHE A 210 -8.07 -9.22 8.23
CA PHE A 210 -8.75 -10.42 7.79
C PHE A 210 -7.87 -11.66 7.80
N TYR A 211 -6.55 -11.51 7.84
CA TYR A 211 -5.59 -12.63 7.92
C TYR A 211 -5.25 -13.01 9.37
N ASP A 212 -5.53 -12.12 10.34
CA ASP A 212 -5.23 -12.35 11.77
C ASP A 212 -6.50 -12.52 12.63
N GLN A 213 -7.61 -12.93 12.03
CA GLN A 213 -8.89 -13.14 12.72
C GLN A 213 -8.81 -14.02 13.98
N PRO A 214 -7.97 -15.10 14.02
CA PRO A 214 -7.84 -15.92 15.22
C PRO A 214 -7.34 -15.16 16.46
N SER A 215 -6.63 -14.06 16.25
CA SER A 215 -6.06 -13.22 17.32
C SER A 215 -7.02 -12.12 17.79
N ILE A 216 -8.20 -11.97 17.15
CA ILE A 216 -9.15 -10.85 17.39
C ILE A 216 -10.35 -11.35 18.21
N ASP A 217 -10.79 -10.53 19.17
CA ASP A 217 -12.05 -10.75 19.90
C ASP A 217 -13.23 -10.38 19.00
N ASP A 218 -14.23 -11.28 18.90
CA ASP A 218 -15.39 -11.14 18.01
C ASP A 218 -14.98 -10.60 16.62
N PRO A 219 -14.19 -11.38 15.85
CA PRO A 219 -13.44 -10.87 14.70
C PRO A 219 -14.33 -10.25 13.63
N VAL A 220 -15.53 -10.79 13.40
CA VAL A 220 -16.46 -10.30 12.36
C VAL A 220 -16.89 -8.86 12.64
N GLU A 221 -17.34 -8.57 13.87
CA GLU A 221 -17.88 -7.26 14.21
C GLU A 221 -16.76 -6.27 14.55
N THR A 222 -15.67 -6.74 15.19
CA THR A 222 -14.51 -5.91 15.52
C THR A 222 -13.80 -5.42 14.25
N ILE A 223 -13.53 -6.32 13.28
CA ILE A 223 -12.93 -5.94 12.00
C ILE A 223 -13.83 -4.99 11.22
N ARG A 224 -15.13 -5.29 11.15
CA ARG A 224 -16.09 -4.42 10.50
C ARG A 224 -16.02 -3.00 11.07
N THR A 225 -16.14 -2.87 12.38
CA THR A 225 -16.11 -1.56 13.05
C THR A 225 -14.76 -0.88 12.85
N ALA A 226 -13.65 -1.60 12.96
CA ALA A 226 -12.32 -1.06 12.74
C ALA A 226 -12.14 -0.49 11.32
N VAL A 227 -12.61 -1.19 10.29
CA VAL A 227 -12.56 -0.73 8.89
C VAL A 227 -13.36 0.55 8.69
N TYR A 228 -14.61 0.59 9.21
CA TYR A 228 -15.47 1.77 9.09
C TYR A 228 -15.00 2.99 9.90
N VAL A 229 -14.16 2.81 10.90
CA VAL A 229 -13.54 3.90 11.66
C VAL A 229 -12.22 4.31 11.02
N ALA A 230 -11.37 3.35 10.68
CA ALA A 230 -10.01 3.63 10.25
C ALA A 230 -9.95 4.29 8.86
N ILE A 231 -10.74 3.84 7.87
CA ILE A 231 -10.72 4.43 6.53
C ILE A 231 -11.15 5.90 6.54
N PRO A 232 -12.30 6.29 7.12
CA PRO A 232 -12.68 7.71 7.20
C PRO A 232 -11.70 8.56 8.02
N ALA A 233 -11.12 8.00 9.10
CA ALA A 233 -10.10 8.70 9.87
C ALA A 233 -8.83 8.96 9.04
N ALA A 234 -8.38 7.98 8.25
CA ALA A 234 -7.25 8.16 7.33
C ALA A 234 -7.56 9.23 6.27
N VAL A 235 -8.77 9.22 5.67
CA VAL A 235 -9.22 10.27 4.73
C VAL A 235 -9.13 11.64 5.37
N ALA A 236 -9.67 11.80 6.58
CA ALA A 236 -9.67 13.10 7.27
C ALA A 236 -8.23 13.60 7.52
N ILE A 237 -7.33 12.72 7.96
CA ILE A 237 -5.92 13.05 8.19
C ILE A 237 -5.24 13.41 6.86
N TYR A 238 -5.45 12.64 5.79
CA TYR A 238 -4.84 12.88 4.49
C TYR A 238 -5.31 14.19 3.86
N VAL A 239 -6.61 14.50 3.95
CA VAL A 239 -7.17 15.78 3.50
C VAL A 239 -6.56 16.95 4.27
N LEU A 240 -6.52 16.85 5.60
CA LEU A 240 -5.97 17.89 6.46
C LEU A 240 -4.50 18.18 6.14
N VAL A 241 -3.71 17.13 6.01
CA VAL A 241 -2.28 17.23 5.70
C VAL A 241 -2.05 17.70 4.26
N ALA A 242 -2.87 17.25 3.30
CA ALA A 242 -2.79 17.69 1.91
C ALA A 242 -3.06 19.18 1.78
N VAL A 243 -4.15 19.69 2.37
CA VAL A 243 -4.48 21.13 2.37
C VAL A 243 -3.36 21.94 2.99
N THR A 244 -2.84 21.52 4.15
CA THR A 244 -1.73 22.20 4.81
C THR A 244 -0.48 22.21 3.93
N THR A 245 -0.06 21.08 3.41
CA THR A 245 1.20 20.96 2.64
C THR A 245 1.13 21.74 1.33
N THR A 246 0.03 21.65 0.60
CA THR A 246 -0.12 22.36 -0.68
C THR A 246 -0.18 23.89 -0.52
N ASN A 247 -0.66 24.38 0.62
CA ASN A 247 -0.75 25.81 0.90
C ASN A 247 0.49 26.39 1.61
N LEU A 248 1.20 25.60 2.44
CA LEU A 248 2.34 26.09 3.22
C LEU A 248 3.70 25.71 2.63
N ALA A 249 3.76 24.70 1.77
CA ALA A 249 5.01 24.16 1.22
C ALA A 249 5.00 24.07 -0.31
N SER A 250 4.31 25.00 -1.01
CA SER A 250 4.21 25.02 -2.47
C SER A 250 5.56 25.00 -3.18
N ASP A 251 6.54 25.77 -2.69
CA ASP A 251 7.89 25.80 -3.23
C ASP A 251 8.66 24.50 -3.01
N ALA A 252 8.44 23.86 -1.85
CA ALA A 252 9.03 22.57 -1.55
C ALA A 252 8.43 21.45 -2.40
N LEU A 253 7.13 21.52 -2.71
CA LEU A 253 6.46 20.60 -3.64
C LEU A 253 7.05 20.65 -5.05
N GLN A 254 7.50 21.83 -5.51
CA GLN A 254 8.15 21.97 -6.82
C GLN A 254 9.59 21.47 -6.82
N ARG A 255 10.36 21.70 -5.74
CA ARG A 255 11.80 21.38 -5.67
C ARG A 255 12.09 20.01 -5.09
N HIS A 256 11.33 19.57 -4.10
CA HIS A 256 11.52 18.34 -3.34
C HIS A 256 10.17 17.68 -3.01
N PRO A 257 9.38 17.25 -4.02
CA PRO A 257 8.01 16.76 -3.80
C PRO A 257 7.93 15.61 -2.80
N HIS A 258 8.89 14.69 -2.82
CA HIS A 258 8.88 13.50 -1.96
C HIS A 258 9.08 13.78 -0.47
N THR A 259 9.47 15.00 -0.10
CA THR A 259 9.68 15.39 1.32
C THR A 259 9.01 16.71 1.68
N ALA A 260 8.18 17.23 0.80
CA ALA A 260 7.47 18.51 0.98
C ALA A 260 6.60 18.55 2.26
N LEU A 261 6.09 17.40 2.68
CA LEU A 261 5.35 17.26 3.93
C LEU A 261 6.17 17.78 5.14
N ALA A 262 7.45 17.46 5.23
CA ALA A 262 8.30 17.95 6.33
C ALA A 262 8.49 19.48 6.24
N SER A 263 8.60 20.01 5.03
CA SER A 263 8.76 21.44 4.80
C SER A 263 7.50 22.26 5.15
N ALA A 264 6.33 21.62 5.23
CA ALA A 264 5.11 22.31 5.66
C ALA A 264 5.15 22.76 7.14
N ALA A 265 6.01 22.14 7.96
CA ALA A 265 6.21 22.56 9.35
C ALA A 265 7.14 23.80 9.48
N GLU A 266 7.91 24.13 8.45
CA GLU A 266 8.91 25.19 8.47
C GLU A 266 8.30 26.57 8.76
N PRO A 267 7.27 27.07 8.02
CA PRO A 267 6.70 28.38 8.30
C PRO A 267 6.03 28.44 9.67
N MET A 268 5.37 27.36 10.10
CA MET A 268 4.66 27.31 11.38
C MET A 268 5.59 27.47 12.59
N LEU A 269 6.69 26.72 12.61
CA LEU A 269 7.67 26.77 13.70
C LEU A 269 8.73 27.86 13.47
N GLY A 270 8.88 28.33 12.23
CA GLY A 270 9.71 29.48 11.89
C GLY A 270 9.20 30.78 12.54
N ALA A 271 7.90 30.94 12.64
CA ALA A 271 7.27 32.07 13.33
C ALA A 271 7.69 32.21 14.82
N VAL A 272 8.09 31.11 15.43
CA VAL A 272 8.57 31.06 16.83
C VAL A 272 10.08 30.74 16.93
N GLY A 273 10.81 30.81 15.83
CA GLY A 273 12.27 30.61 15.80
C GLY A 273 12.75 29.14 15.75
N TYR A 274 11.85 28.17 15.51
CA TYR A 274 12.15 26.73 15.56
C TYR A 274 11.92 26.02 14.22
N ALA A 275 12.10 26.69 13.08
CA ALA A 275 11.85 26.12 11.73
C ALA A 275 12.51 24.75 11.52
N SER A 276 13.82 24.61 11.81
CA SER A 276 14.57 23.38 11.62
C SER A 276 14.07 22.23 12.51
N ILE A 277 13.58 22.55 13.71
CA ILE A 277 13.04 21.56 14.64
C ILE A 277 11.75 20.94 14.05
N GLY A 278 10.90 21.75 13.42
CA GLY A 278 9.67 21.28 12.79
C GLY A 278 9.94 20.31 11.64
N VAL A 279 10.82 20.68 10.74
CA VAL A 279 11.23 19.82 9.61
C VAL A 279 11.82 18.50 10.11
N THR A 280 12.72 18.58 11.10
CA THR A 280 13.36 17.40 11.69
C THR A 280 12.35 16.49 12.41
N ALA A 281 11.42 17.06 13.17
CA ALA A 281 10.39 16.27 13.87
C ALA A 281 9.49 15.50 12.89
N VAL A 282 9.04 16.16 11.82
CA VAL A 282 8.24 15.49 10.78
C VAL A 282 9.06 14.45 10.02
N ALA A 283 10.34 14.73 9.73
CA ALA A 283 11.23 13.75 9.09
C ALA A 283 11.44 12.50 9.97
N ILE A 284 11.67 12.68 11.27
CA ILE A 284 11.77 11.57 12.22
C ILE A 284 10.45 10.78 12.30
N ALA A 285 9.31 11.47 12.35
CA ALA A 285 8.01 10.81 12.32
C ALA A 285 7.81 9.98 11.06
N ALA A 286 8.25 10.49 9.90
CA ALA A 286 8.21 9.77 8.64
C ALA A 286 9.09 8.51 8.66
N LEU A 287 10.30 8.57 9.24
CA LEU A 287 11.20 7.41 9.39
C LEU A 287 10.57 6.32 10.28
N PHE A 288 10.03 6.70 11.43
CA PHE A 288 9.35 5.73 12.31
C PHE A 288 8.10 5.15 11.65
N SER A 289 7.34 5.99 10.95
CA SER A 289 6.11 5.58 10.26
C SER A 289 6.39 4.59 9.13
N THR A 290 7.32 4.93 8.24
CA THR A 290 7.69 4.10 7.11
C THR A 290 8.39 2.82 7.55
N GLY A 291 9.29 2.89 8.55
CA GLY A 291 9.95 1.73 9.13
C GLY A 291 8.96 0.76 9.77
N SER A 292 8.03 1.27 10.59
CA SER A 292 6.96 0.45 11.18
C SER A 292 6.10 -0.23 10.11
N ALA A 293 5.77 0.51 9.02
CA ALA A 293 4.99 -0.04 7.91
C ALA A 293 5.74 -1.14 7.15
N ILE A 294 7.05 -0.98 6.89
CA ILE A 294 7.87 -2.02 6.29
C ILE A 294 7.83 -3.28 7.15
N ASN A 295 8.07 -3.14 8.46
CA ASN A 295 8.08 -4.27 9.39
C ASN A 295 6.74 -5.02 9.41
N ALA A 296 5.64 -4.30 9.59
CA ALA A 296 4.30 -4.89 9.65
C ALA A 296 3.92 -5.57 8.33
N THR A 297 4.16 -4.91 7.19
CA THR A 297 3.83 -5.47 5.87
C THR A 297 4.71 -6.67 5.53
N LEU A 298 6.01 -6.64 5.86
CA LEU A 298 6.94 -7.75 5.65
C LEU A 298 6.51 -8.99 6.45
N PHE A 299 6.18 -8.79 7.73
CA PHE A 299 5.70 -9.88 8.58
C PHE A 299 4.40 -10.49 8.06
N SER A 300 3.40 -9.64 7.79
CA SER A 300 2.09 -10.10 7.32
C SER A 300 2.14 -10.74 5.93
N SER A 301 2.92 -10.18 5.00
CA SER A 301 3.08 -10.74 3.65
C SER A 301 3.86 -12.05 3.65
N ALA A 302 4.85 -12.21 4.55
CA ALA A 302 5.58 -13.46 4.71
C ALA A 302 4.69 -14.56 5.30
N HIS A 303 3.83 -14.23 6.28
CA HIS A 303 2.82 -15.16 6.80
C HIS A 303 1.79 -15.54 5.72
N PHE A 304 1.31 -14.56 4.96
CA PHE A 304 0.41 -14.77 3.84
C PHE A 304 1.01 -15.68 2.76
N ALA A 305 2.29 -15.47 2.39
CA ALA A 305 3.01 -16.32 1.44
C ALA A 305 3.13 -17.77 1.94
N SER A 306 3.40 -17.98 3.24
CA SER A 306 3.41 -19.33 3.83
C SER A 306 2.05 -20.02 3.74
N GLY A 307 0.96 -19.29 3.96
CA GLY A 307 -0.40 -19.80 3.80
C GLY A 307 -0.72 -20.17 2.34
N MET A 308 -0.27 -19.38 1.38
CA MET A 308 -0.43 -19.69 -0.05
C MET A 308 0.35 -20.94 -0.46
N VAL A 309 1.57 -21.14 0.05
CA VAL A 309 2.34 -22.38 -0.20
C VAL A 309 1.61 -23.58 0.39
N SER A 310 1.09 -23.48 1.61
CA SER A 310 0.32 -24.57 2.24
C SER A 310 -0.95 -24.94 1.47
N SER A 311 -1.47 -24.03 0.64
CA SER A 311 -2.65 -24.22 -0.22
C SER A 311 -2.29 -24.53 -1.67
N ASP A 312 -1.03 -24.82 -1.98
CA ASP A 312 -0.48 -25.08 -3.32
C ASP A 312 -0.75 -23.95 -4.33
N LEU A 313 -0.82 -22.70 -3.84
CA LEU A 313 -1.04 -21.50 -4.65
C LEU A 313 0.25 -20.71 -4.92
N LEU A 314 1.35 -21.10 -4.30
CA LEU A 314 2.67 -20.49 -4.43
C LEU A 314 3.76 -21.56 -4.39
N PRO A 315 4.85 -21.43 -5.17
CA PRO A 315 5.92 -22.42 -5.16
C PRO A 315 6.60 -22.57 -3.77
N ASP A 316 6.95 -23.78 -3.37
CA ASP A 316 7.70 -24.09 -2.14
C ASP A 316 9.05 -23.37 -2.04
N ARG A 317 9.55 -22.84 -3.17
CA ARG A 317 10.78 -22.06 -3.20
C ARG A 317 10.62 -20.66 -2.60
N VAL A 318 9.38 -20.14 -2.50
CA VAL A 318 9.09 -18.78 -1.99
C VAL A 318 8.93 -18.77 -0.49
N ALA A 319 8.34 -19.83 0.08
CA ALA A 319 8.14 -19.96 1.52
C ALA A 319 8.20 -21.43 1.93
N ASP A 320 8.42 -21.69 3.21
CA ASP A 320 8.15 -23.00 3.79
C ASP A 320 6.66 -23.05 4.12
N GLY A 321 5.96 -24.12 3.70
CA GLY A 321 4.55 -24.32 4.04
C GLY A 321 4.38 -24.53 5.54
N GLY A 322 3.29 -24.00 6.11
CA GLY A 322 2.95 -24.17 7.52
C GLY A 322 2.35 -22.91 8.16
N GLU A 323 2.01 -23.04 9.43
CA GLU A 323 1.55 -21.90 10.23
C GLU A 323 2.76 -21.07 10.68
N GLY A 324 2.83 -19.81 10.26
CA GLY A 324 3.83 -18.85 10.72
C GLY A 324 4.63 -18.20 9.60
N VAL A 325 5.63 -17.44 10.01
CA VAL A 325 6.50 -16.68 9.10
C VAL A 325 7.72 -17.52 8.75
N SER A 326 7.89 -17.83 7.47
CA SER A 326 9.04 -18.56 6.95
C SER A 326 10.24 -17.61 6.77
N ALA A 327 11.44 -18.07 7.17
CA ALA A 327 12.68 -17.34 6.90
C ALA A 327 12.91 -17.14 5.38
N ARG A 328 12.49 -18.11 4.58
CA ARG A 328 12.59 -18.06 3.12
C ARG A 328 11.72 -16.96 2.54
N SER A 329 10.45 -16.86 2.99
CA SER A 329 9.55 -15.79 2.54
C SER A 329 10.06 -14.40 2.91
N LEU A 330 10.60 -14.20 4.12
CA LEU A 330 11.23 -12.95 4.52
C LEU A 330 12.38 -12.55 3.59
N LEU A 331 13.26 -13.49 3.24
CA LEU A 331 14.40 -13.24 2.36
C LEU A 331 13.96 -12.97 0.91
N VAL A 332 13.01 -13.73 0.38
CA VAL A 332 12.52 -13.56 -0.99
C VAL A 332 11.78 -12.23 -1.14
N LEU A 333 10.80 -11.97 -0.27
CA LEU A 333 10.00 -10.73 -0.33
C LEU A 333 10.86 -9.51 -0.04
N GLY A 334 11.71 -9.58 0.98
CA GLY A 334 12.67 -8.52 1.30
C GLY A 334 13.67 -8.26 0.18
N GLY A 335 14.18 -9.32 -0.46
CA GLY A 335 15.11 -9.21 -1.60
C GLY A 335 14.48 -8.51 -2.81
N ILE A 336 13.25 -8.90 -3.21
CA ILE A 336 12.52 -8.24 -4.31
C ILE A 336 12.20 -6.79 -3.94
N THR A 337 11.78 -6.53 -2.70
CA THR A 337 11.54 -5.17 -2.19
C THR A 337 12.80 -4.31 -2.28
N ALA A 338 13.96 -4.84 -1.87
CA ALA A 338 15.24 -4.15 -1.92
C ALA A 338 15.65 -3.82 -3.37
N LEU A 339 15.42 -4.72 -4.32
CA LEU A 339 15.66 -4.47 -5.74
C LEU A 339 14.75 -3.34 -6.26
N LEU A 340 13.45 -3.41 -5.99
CA LEU A 340 12.51 -2.38 -6.45
C LEU A 340 12.83 -1.00 -5.86
N THR A 341 13.12 -0.90 -4.56
CA THR A 341 13.43 0.39 -3.94
C THR A 341 14.81 0.92 -4.31
N GLY A 342 15.76 0.03 -4.60
CA GLY A 342 17.12 0.39 -5.02
C GLY A 342 17.16 1.00 -6.42
N PHE A 343 16.44 0.40 -7.36
CA PHE A 343 16.52 0.74 -8.79
C PHE A 343 15.26 1.45 -9.34
N GLY A 344 14.11 1.33 -8.67
CA GLY A 344 12.85 1.92 -9.11
C GLY A 344 12.71 3.40 -8.79
N SER A 345 11.83 4.09 -9.51
CA SER A 345 11.34 5.41 -9.16
C SER A 345 10.14 5.30 -8.22
N LEU A 346 9.89 6.35 -7.40
CA LEU A 346 8.74 6.36 -6.51
C LEU A 346 7.42 6.29 -7.27
N ASP A 347 7.32 7.00 -8.40
CA ASP A 347 6.13 7.04 -9.24
C ASP A 347 5.79 5.66 -9.82
N ALA A 348 6.79 4.93 -10.34
CA ALA A 348 6.60 3.59 -10.88
C ALA A 348 6.19 2.59 -9.77
N ILE A 349 6.87 2.62 -8.63
CA ILE A 349 6.59 1.73 -7.48
C ILE A 349 5.19 1.99 -6.94
N THR A 350 4.82 3.27 -6.75
CA THR A 350 3.50 3.68 -6.24
C THR A 350 2.38 3.29 -7.21
N SER A 351 2.58 3.53 -8.51
CA SER A 351 1.61 3.18 -9.54
C SER A 351 1.41 1.69 -9.65
N PHE A 352 2.48 0.90 -9.63
CA PHE A 352 2.42 -0.57 -9.66
C PHE A 352 1.69 -1.14 -8.42
N ALA A 353 2.03 -0.66 -7.22
CA ALA A 353 1.38 -1.07 -5.99
C ALA A 353 -0.11 -0.71 -6.00
N SER A 354 -0.45 0.52 -6.41
CA SER A 354 -1.85 0.97 -6.54
C SER A 354 -2.63 0.11 -7.51
N LEU A 355 -2.06 -0.22 -8.67
CA LEU A 355 -2.69 -1.10 -9.66
C LEU A 355 -3.04 -2.46 -9.05
N SER A 356 -2.13 -3.06 -8.30
CA SER A 356 -2.36 -4.34 -7.63
C SER A 356 -3.56 -4.28 -6.67
N PHE A 357 -3.65 -3.25 -5.83
CA PHE A 357 -4.78 -3.08 -4.91
C PHE A 357 -6.09 -2.70 -5.62
N ILE A 358 -6.04 -1.91 -6.70
CA ILE A 358 -7.22 -1.62 -7.54
C ILE A 358 -7.82 -2.92 -8.08
N VAL A 359 -7.00 -3.82 -8.60
CA VAL A 359 -7.44 -5.11 -9.13
C VAL A 359 -8.04 -5.98 -8.03
N VAL A 360 -7.35 -6.16 -6.91
CA VAL A 360 -7.81 -7.02 -5.81
C VAL A 360 -9.08 -6.47 -5.16
N PHE A 361 -9.12 -5.18 -4.83
CA PHE A 361 -10.29 -4.57 -4.18
C PHE A 361 -11.49 -4.48 -5.14
N GLY A 362 -11.21 -4.30 -6.44
CA GLY A 362 -12.22 -4.40 -7.49
C GLY A 362 -12.82 -5.81 -7.59
N ALA A 363 -11.98 -6.85 -7.55
CA ALA A 363 -12.43 -8.24 -7.54
C ALA A 363 -13.32 -8.55 -6.33
N MET A 364 -12.93 -8.11 -5.12
CA MET A 364 -13.75 -8.28 -3.92
C MET A 364 -15.08 -7.55 -4.03
N SER A 365 -15.08 -6.31 -4.56
CA SER A 365 -16.30 -5.53 -4.79
C SER A 365 -17.21 -6.20 -5.81
N ALA A 366 -16.65 -6.81 -6.87
CA ALA A 366 -17.41 -7.54 -7.88
C ALA A 366 -18.04 -8.83 -7.33
N ILE A 367 -17.30 -9.57 -6.49
CA ILE A 367 -17.85 -10.76 -5.79
C ILE A 367 -18.98 -10.35 -4.85
N ALA A 368 -18.80 -9.32 -4.03
CA ALA A 368 -19.83 -8.79 -3.16
C ALA A 368 -21.07 -8.36 -3.97
N PHE A 369 -20.88 -7.64 -5.08
CA PHE A 369 -22.00 -7.23 -5.93
C PHE A 369 -22.78 -8.39 -6.54
N ARG A 370 -22.13 -9.53 -6.83
CA ARG A 370 -22.83 -10.74 -7.27
C ARG A 370 -23.77 -11.29 -6.20
N HIS A 371 -23.47 -11.03 -4.93
CA HIS A 371 -24.25 -11.46 -3.76
C HIS A 371 -25.10 -10.32 -3.18
N ARG A 372 -25.41 -9.27 -3.97
CA ARG A 372 -26.14 -8.07 -3.54
C ARG A 372 -27.53 -8.31 -2.99
N ASP A 373 -28.14 -9.45 -3.32
CA ASP A 373 -29.47 -9.84 -2.87
C ASP A 373 -29.44 -10.58 -1.51
N THR A 374 -28.25 -10.71 -0.91
CA THR A 374 -28.03 -11.41 0.37
C THR A 374 -27.54 -10.42 1.42
N ASP A 375 -28.22 -10.32 2.56
CA ASP A 375 -27.74 -9.56 3.72
C ASP A 375 -26.41 -10.15 4.23
N PRO A 376 -25.39 -9.38 4.50
CA PRO A 376 -25.32 -7.93 4.74
C PRO A 376 -24.83 -7.07 3.56
N VAL A 377 -24.85 -7.56 2.32
CA VAL A 377 -24.29 -6.83 1.18
C VAL A 377 -25.22 -5.66 0.78
N VAL A 378 -24.68 -4.44 0.82
CA VAL A 378 -25.36 -3.28 0.25
C VAL A 378 -24.95 -3.14 -1.22
N GLY A 379 -25.81 -3.58 -2.14
CA GLY A 379 -25.51 -3.70 -3.56
C GLY A 379 -25.03 -2.38 -4.20
N THR A 380 -25.59 -1.23 -3.81
CA THR A 380 -25.16 0.09 -4.32
C THR A 380 -23.73 0.43 -3.90
N VAL A 381 -23.31 0.08 -2.68
CA VAL A 381 -21.95 0.31 -2.17
C VAL A 381 -20.97 -0.60 -2.89
N ALA A 382 -21.30 -1.89 -3.02
CA ALA A 382 -20.47 -2.85 -3.76
C ALA A 382 -20.30 -2.43 -5.24
N LEU A 383 -21.41 -2.00 -5.90
CA LEU A 383 -21.34 -1.47 -7.27
C LEU A 383 -20.46 -0.22 -7.36
N SER A 384 -20.54 0.69 -6.40
CA SER A 384 -19.67 1.88 -6.36
C SER A 384 -18.20 1.51 -6.26
N GLY A 385 -17.86 0.45 -5.50
CA GLY A 385 -16.52 -0.11 -5.44
C GLY A 385 -16.04 -0.66 -6.80
N VAL A 386 -16.91 -1.42 -7.49
CA VAL A 386 -16.62 -1.93 -8.85
C VAL A 386 -16.41 -0.77 -9.83
N VAL A 387 -17.33 0.19 -9.87
CA VAL A 387 -17.24 1.33 -10.81
C VAL A 387 -16.02 2.20 -10.53
N GLY A 388 -15.73 2.47 -9.25
CA GLY A 388 -14.57 3.25 -8.84
C GLY A 388 -13.25 2.60 -9.26
N THR A 389 -13.06 1.32 -8.95
CA THR A 389 -11.84 0.59 -9.34
C THR A 389 -11.74 0.40 -10.85
N ALA A 390 -12.87 0.12 -11.54
CA ALA A 390 -12.92 0.02 -13.01
C ALA A 390 -12.63 1.36 -13.69
N ALA A 391 -12.95 2.49 -13.09
CA ALA A 391 -12.61 3.81 -13.62
C ALA A 391 -11.13 4.17 -13.33
N PHE A 392 -10.60 3.82 -12.16
CA PHE A 392 -9.21 4.10 -11.79
C PHE A 392 -8.21 3.45 -12.74
N PHE A 393 -8.45 2.20 -13.12
CA PHE A 393 -7.53 1.43 -13.95
C PHE A 393 -7.22 2.11 -15.30
N PRO A 394 -8.19 2.37 -16.20
CA PRO A 394 -7.90 2.95 -17.51
C PRO A 394 -7.44 4.41 -17.44
N LEU A 395 -7.92 5.17 -16.45
CA LEU A 395 -7.51 6.57 -16.30
C LEU A 395 -6.06 6.67 -15.86
N MET A 396 -5.62 5.86 -14.89
CA MET A 396 -4.23 5.79 -14.49
C MET A 396 -3.35 5.31 -15.65
N PHE A 397 -3.75 4.25 -16.34
CA PHE A 397 -3.02 3.70 -17.48
C PHE A 397 -2.87 4.72 -18.64
N SER A 398 -3.97 5.45 -18.98
CA SER A 398 -3.94 6.50 -19.98
C SER A 398 -3.04 7.68 -19.56
N HIS A 399 -3.04 8.06 -18.27
CA HIS A 399 -2.20 9.13 -17.77
C HIS A 399 -0.72 8.75 -17.87
N LEU A 400 -0.35 7.58 -17.37
CA LEU A 400 1.03 7.07 -17.42
C LEU A 400 1.53 6.96 -18.86
N TYR A 401 0.72 6.40 -19.75
CA TYR A 401 1.09 6.27 -21.16
C TYR A 401 1.37 7.63 -21.84
N ARG A 402 0.57 8.65 -21.55
CA ARG A 402 0.66 9.97 -22.20
C ARG A 402 1.68 10.90 -21.58
N ASN A 403 1.79 10.89 -20.26
CA ASN A 403 2.56 11.90 -19.51
C ASN A 403 3.87 11.33 -18.93
N GLU A 404 3.92 10.01 -18.67
CA GLU A 404 5.05 9.35 -18.02
C GLU A 404 5.42 8.03 -18.71
N PRO A 405 5.86 8.04 -19.98
CA PRO A 405 6.05 6.82 -20.76
C PRO A 405 7.12 5.87 -20.18
N SER A 406 8.13 6.38 -19.47
CA SER A 406 9.12 5.57 -18.77
C SER A 406 8.51 4.84 -17.57
N THR A 407 7.73 5.52 -16.75
CA THR A 407 6.97 4.94 -15.63
C THR A 407 5.97 3.90 -16.16
N PHE A 408 5.25 4.23 -17.23
CA PHE A 408 4.34 3.30 -17.91
C PHE A 408 5.03 2.00 -18.33
N ALA A 409 6.17 2.10 -19.02
CA ALA A 409 6.92 0.92 -19.48
C ALA A 409 7.35 0.02 -18.30
N VAL A 410 7.81 0.61 -17.19
CA VAL A 410 8.19 -0.14 -15.99
C VAL A 410 6.98 -0.81 -15.35
N VAL A 411 5.86 -0.10 -15.19
CA VAL A 411 4.62 -0.65 -14.60
C VAL A 411 4.09 -1.81 -15.46
N VAL A 412 4.06 -1.65 -16.79
CA VAL A 412 3.64 -2.72 -17.71
C VAL A 412 4.60 -3.91 -17.63
N ALA A 413 5.90 -3.67 -17.63
CA ALA A 413 6.89 -4.75 -17.53
C ALA A 413 6.74 -5.54 -16.23
N LEU A 414 6.52 -4.87 -15.09
CA LEU A 414 6.26 -5.52 -13.81
C LEU A 414 4.96 -6.30 -13.83
N ALA A 415 3.86 -5.71 -14.33
CA ALA A 415 2.57 -6.39 -14.42
C ALA A 415 2.62 -7.63 -15.33
N VAL A 416 3.25 -7.50 -16.51
CA VAL A 416 3.46 -8.64 -17.43
C VAL A 416 4.35 -9.71 -16.77
N GLY A 417 5.40 -9.30 -16.06
CA GLY A 417 6.27 -10.22 -15.32
C GLY A 417 5.50 -11.03 -14.26
N VAL A 418 4.59 -10.39 -13.53
CA VAL A 418 3.71 -11.07 -12.55
C VAL A 418 2.77 -12.04 -13.27
N ILE A 419 2.06 -11.60 -14.32
CA ILE A 419 1.14 -12.45 -15.08
C ILE A 419 1.86 -13.65 -15.69
N LEU A 420 3.06 -13.45 -16.25
CA LEU A 420 3.86 -14.54 -16.81
C LEU A 420 4.27 -15.54 -15.72
N ALA A 421 4.69 -15.04 -14.55
CA ALA A 421 5.04 -15.91 -13.42
C ALA A 421 3.82 -16.72 -12.93
N GLU A 422 2.64 -16.10 -12.88
CA GLU A 422 1.37 -16.74 -12.53
C GLU A 422 1.00 -17.83 -13.55
N VAL A 423 0.99 -17.49 -14.84
CA VAL A 423 0.66 -18.44 -15.92
C VAL A 423 1.64 -19.62 -15.92
N LEU A 424 2.94 -19.36 -15.88
CA LEU A 424 3.96 -20.42 -15.83
C LEU A 424 3.82 -21.33 -14.59
N TYR A 425 3.32 -20.81 -13.48
CA TYR A 425 3.11 -21.59 -12.28
C TYR A 425 1.84 -22.46 -12.38
N PHE A 426 0.70 -21.91 -12.80
CA PHE A 426 -0.56 -22.61 -12.82
C PHE A 426 -0.70 -23.55 -14.04
N GLU A 427 -0.03 -23.26 -15.17
CA GLU A 427 -0.01 -24.08 -16.37
C GLU A 427 1.22 -25.01 -16.46
N ARG A 428 2.00 -25.12 -15.37
CA ARG A 428 3.26 -25.88 -15.34
C ARG A 428 3.12 -27.34 -15.78
N ASP A 429 2.01 -27.97 -15.46
CA ASP A 429 1.78 -29.38 -15.77
C ASP A 429 1.45 -29.56 -17.25
N LEU A 430 0.60 -28.70 -17.83
CA LEU A 430 0.32 -28.66 -19.27
C LEU A 430 1.58 -28.34 -20.08
N LEU A 431 2.35 -27.34 -19.66
CA LEU A 431 3.61 -26.98 -20.32
C LEU A 431 4.62 -28.12 -20.28
N ARG A 432 4.64 -28.91 -19.20
CA ARG A 432 5.53 -30.05 -19.07
C ARG A 432 5.13 -31.17 -19.99
N GLU A 433 3.84 -31.50 -20.12
CA GLU A 433 3.30 -32.48 -21.06
C GLU A 433 3.59 -32.08 -22.51
N GLU A 434 3.42 -30.78 -22.86
CA GLU A 434 3.74 -30.31 -24.22
C GLU A 434 5.25 -30.34 -24.52
N ILE A 435 6.11 -30.02 -23.56
CA ILE A 435 7.57 -30.10 -23.73
C ILE A 435 8.02 -31.57 -23.88
N GLU A 436 7.51 -32.46 -23.04
CA GLU A 436 7.82 -33.92 -23.15
C GLU A 436 7.33 -34.50 -24.48
N ALA A 437 6.14 -34.08 -24.98
CA ALA A 437 5.65 -34.46 -26.29
C ALA A 437 6.53 -33.94 -27.43
N PHE A 438 6.95 -32.66 -27.34
CA PHE A 438 7.83 -32.04 -28.33
C PHE A 438 9.23 -32.69 -28.34
N GLU A 439 9.79 -33.02 -27.17
CA GLU A 439 11.07 -33.73 -27.06
C GLU A 439 10.97 -35.14 -27.69
N ALA A 440 9.88 -35.86 -27.44
CA ALA A 440 9.64 -37.17 -28.05
C ALA A 440 9.49 -37.09 -29.58
N ASP A 441 8.81 -36.08 -30.10
CA ASP A 441 8.68 -35.86 -31.54
C ASP A 441 10.06 -35.50 -32.18
N LEU A 442 10.87 -34.72 -31.46
CA LEU A 442 12.22 -34.35 -31.92
C LEU A 442 13.18 -35.56 -31.91
N GLU A 443 13.12 -36.40 -30.87
CA GLU A 443 13.90 -37.65 -30.86
C GLU A 443 13.47 -38.63 -31.94
N ALA A 444 12.17 -38.77 -32.21
CA ALA A 444 11.66 -39.59 -33.31
C ALA A 444 12.16 -39.09 -34.66
N ALA A 445 12.13 -37.78 -34.89
CA ALA A 445 12.62 -37.15 -36.13
C ALA A 445 14.14 -37.30 -36.35
N LEU A 446 14.91 -37.37 -35.25
CA LEU A 446 16.38 -37.54 -35.32
C LEU A 446 16.81 -39.03 -35.45
N THR A 447 15.91 -39.98 -35.17
CA THR A 447 16.19 -41.42 -35.27
C THR A 447 15.71 -42.04 -36.58
N ASP A 448 14.92 -41.29 -37.36
CA ASP A 448 14.42 -41.72 -38.71
C ASP A 448 15.36 -41.29 -39.87
N ASP A 449 16.52 -40.67 -39.63
CA ASP A 449 17.61 -40.38 -40.56
C ASP A 449 18.80 -41.35 -40.32
#